data_77ade1cdc0670ca3d7ccffc9566b7be5
#
_entry.id   77ade1cdc0670ca3d7ccffc9566b7be5
#
_cell.length_a   1.000
_cell.length_b   1.000
_cell.length_c   1.000
_cell.angle_alpha   90.00
_cell.angle_beta   90.00
_cell.angle_gamma   90.00
#
_symmetry.space_group_name_H-M   'P 1'
#
loop_
_entity.id
_entity.type
_entity.pdbx_description
1 polymer ?
#
loop_
_entity_poly.entity_id
_entity_poly.type
_entity_poly.pdbx_seq_one_letter_code
_entity_poly.pdbx_strand_id
1 'polypeptide(L)'
;MSLIELIAGVEAHEATLTVFNADPAVTDELREHFADRNVRIVGDQTASGPKEFAVLARDGEFVTAVTVDELLPRPGGDGARSSGDREGAAADDGPGAEVGTGERVGRPVLDHLDETMFTSYSREDMVAASREIEDRAWRVGDGELHAGFQTLDVLTGEADTYDLLGEKERLDVHAYAADEGDAPDVEHYAVHVGETAEIRETWFVAYDGGGYEDAKCALLAEERAPGEFYGFWSYDPETVDYIIDYLTERYGGSEQTDEGGETV
;
A
#
# COMPACT_ATOMS: atom_id res chain seq x y z
N MET A 1 6.42 19.67 -0.88
CA MET A 1 6.79 18.55 -1.79
C MET A 1 5.51 18.15 -2.47
N SER A 2 5.51 17.97 -3.80
CA SER A 2 4.32 17.54 -4.57
C SER A 2 4.13 16.02 -4.49
N LEU A 3 2.97 15.50 -4.95
CA LEU A 3 2.75 14.05 -5.04
C LEU A 3 3.79 13.37 -5.95
N ILE A 4 4.14 14.00 -7.08
CA ILE A 4 5.17 13.50 -7.99
C ILE A 4 6.57 13.52 -7.34
N GLU A 5 6.89 14.59 -6.58
CA GLU A 5 8.14 14.64 -5.82
C GLU A 5 8.19 13.59 -4.71
N LEU A 6 7.05 13.23 -4.13
CA LEU A 6 6.97 12.16 -3.13
C LEU A 6 7.26 10.79 -3.78
N ILE A 7 6.67 10.50 -4.96
CA ILE A 7 6.99 9.28 -5.72
C ILE A 7 8.50 9.19 -6.01
N ALA A 8 9.10 10.27 -6.49
CA ALA A 8 10.53 10.33 -6.76
C ALA A 8 11.39 10.19 -5.50
N GLY A 9 10.90 10.67 -4.35
CA GLY A 9 11.56 10.53 -3.06
C GLY A 9 11.60 9.08 -2.59
N VAL A 10 10.51 8.35 -2.69
CA VAL A 10 10.44 6.92 -2.35
C VAL A 10 11.33 6.08 -3.29
N GLU A 11 11.40 6.41 -4.59
CA GLU A 11 12.31 5.77 -5.55
C GLU A 11 13.78 5.91 -5.14
N ALA A 12 14.17 7.05 -4.58
CA ALA A 12 15.55 7.31 -4.17
C ALA A 12 15.99 6.47 -2.94
N HIS A 13 15.06 5.93 -2.17
CA HIS A 13 15.31 5.17 -0.94
C HIS A 13 15.17 3.65 -1.14
N GLU A 14 15.69 3.14 -2.26
CA GLU A 14 15.65 1.71 -2.60
C GLU A 14 16.30 0.86 -1.50
N ALA A 15 15.54 -0.09 -0.94
CA ALA A 15 16.07 -1.07 0.00
C ALA A 15 16.95 -2.10 -0.74
N THR A 16 18.01 -2.59 -0.09
CA THR A 16 18.86 -3.65 -0.63
C THR A 16 18.75 -4.90 0.22
N LEU A 17 18.33 -6.01 -0.39
CA LEU A 17 18.34 -7.34 0.22
C LEU A 17 19.56 -8.10 -0.24
N THR A 18 20.58 -8.21 0.61
CA THR A 18 21.79 -8.99 0.33
C THR A 18 21.61 -10.41 0.80
N VAL A 19 21.66 -11.35 -0.15
CA VAL A 19 21.48 -12.78 0.09
C VAL A 19 22.86 -13.43 0.18
N PHE A 20 23.19 -13.97 1.33
CA PHE A 20 24.51 -14.55 1.62
C PHE A 20 24.51 -16.06 1.52
N ASN A 21 25.58 -16.60 0.91
CA ASN A 21 25.89 -18.03 0.85
C ASN A 21 24.77 -18.91 0.26
N ALA A 22 23.91 -18.35 -0.58
CA ALA A 22 22.89 -19.04 -1.33
C ALA A 22 23.36 -19.46 -2.73
N ASP A 23 22.66 -20.42 -3.33
CA ASP A 23 22.85 -20.76 -4.74
C ASP A 23 22.40 -19.59 -5.64
N PRO A 24 23.09 -19.30 -6.75
CA PRO A 24 22.65 -18.26 -7.68
C PRO A 24 21.18 -18.40 -8.13
N ALA A 25 20.70 -19.63 -8.31
CA ALA A 25 19.31 -19.89 -8.68
C ALA A 25 18.30 -19.38 -7.62
N VAL A 26 18.64 -19.47 -6.34
CA VAL A 26 17.83 -18.94 -5.23
C VAL A 26 17.79 -17.41 -5.26
N THR A 27 18.91 -16.78 -5.58
CA THR A 27 18.99 -15.33 -5.73
C THR A 27 18.15 -14.85 -6.92
N ASP A 28 18.11 -15.61 -8.01
CA ASP A 28 17.29 -15.29 -9.19
C ASP A 28 15.79 -15.50 -8.87
N GLU A 29 15.44 -16.54 -8.14
CA GLU A 29 14.06 -16.79 -7.67
C GLU A 29 13.58 -15.64 -6.76
N LEU A 30 14.43 -15.14 -5.86
CA LEU A 30 14.11 -13.98 -5.04
C LEU A 30 13.92 -12.71 -5.87
N ARG A 31 14.73 -12.49 -6.92
CA ARG A 31 14.55 -11.36 -7.84
C ARG A 31 13.19 -11.42 -8.55
N GLU A 32 12.75 -12.60 -8.98
CA GLU A 32 11.44 -12.77 -9.58
C GLU A 32 10.32 -12.55 -8.53
N HIS A 33 10.49 -13.07 -7.31
CA HIS A 33 9.50 -12.94 -6.24
C HIS A 33 9.29 -11.50 -5.76
N PHE A 34 10.35 -10.69 -5.75
CA PHE A 34 10.33 -9.29 -5.34
C PHE A 34 10.40 -8.31 -6.52
N ALA A 35 10.12 -8.75 -7.75
CA ALA A 35 10.22 -7.93 -8.95
C ALA A 35 9.36 -6.66 -8.90
N ASP A 36 8.21 -6.74 -8.22
CA ASP A 36 7.24 -5.64 -8.11
C ASP A 36 7.50 -4.72 -6.90
N ARG A 37 8.64 -4.92 -6.18
CA ARG A 37 8.95 -4.17 -4.96
C ARG A 37 10.21 -3.33 -5.11
N ASN A 38 10.29 -2.21 -4.40
CA ASN A 38 11.47 -1.35 -4.38
C ASN A 38 12.61 -1.97 -3.54
N VAL A 39 13.05 -3.15 -3.97
CA VAL A 39 14.12 -3.92 -3.31
C VAL A 39 15.11 -4.42 -4.34
N ARG A 40 16.38 -4.01 -4.17
CA ARG A 40 17.49 -4.55 -4.94
C ARG A 40 17.99 -5.85 -4.33
N ILE A 41 17.94 -6.97 -5.06
CA ILE A 41 18.43 -8.26 -4.62
C ILE A 41 19.89 -8.47 -5.07
N VAL A 42 20.81 -8.63 -4.12
CA VAL A 42 22.24 -8.84 -4.36
C VAL A 42 22.69 -10.15 -3.73
N GLY A 43 23.32 -11.02 -4.50
CA GLY A 43 23.98 -12.23 -3.97
C GLY A 43 25.40 -11.92 -3.51
N ASP A 44 25.80 -12.41 -2.33
CA ASP A 44 27.16 -12.29 -1.80
C ASP A 44 27.60 -13.60 -1.11
N GLN A 45 28.92 -13.74 -0.90
CA GLN A 45 29.52 -14.92 -0.30
C GLN A 45 30.40 -14.51 0.88
N THR A 46 30.18 -15.13 2.05
CA THR A 46 30.99 -14.91 3.22
C THR A 46 31.73 -16.20 3.61
N ALA A 47 32.99 -16.05 4.04
CA ALA A 47 33.82 -17.19 4.41
C ALA A 47 33.36 -17.92 5.70
N SER A 48 32.60 -17.25 6.55
CA SER A 48 32.15 -17.77 7.86
C SER A 48 30.81 -17.16 8.25
N GLY A 49 29.73 -17.60 7.62
CA GLY A 49 28.38 -17.15 7.92
C GLY A 49 27.38 -18.30 7.81
N PRO A 50 26.14 -18.12 8.28
CA PRO A 50 25.07 -19.06 8.02
C PRO A 50 24.90 -19.26 6.50
N LYS A 51 24.34 -20.39 6.12
CA LYS A 51 23.93 -20.61 4.73
C LYS A 51 22.54 -20.01 4.54
N GLU A 52 22.32 -19.46 3.33
CA GLU A 52 21.00 -19.04 2.88
C GLU A 52 20.31 -18.08 3.85
N PHE A 53 21.01 -17.02 4.25
CA PHE A 53 20.42 -15.92 4.98
C PHE A 53 20.43 -14.61 4.15
N ALA A 54 19.51 -13.73 4.43
CA ALA A 54 19.37 -12.44 3.77
C ALA A 54 19.41 -11.31 4.79
N VAL A 55 20.03 -10.21 4.41
CA VAL A 55 20.08 -8.98 5.20
C VAL A 55 19.43 -7.87 4.40
N LEU A 56 18.39 -7.26 4.97
CA LEU A 56 17.76 -6.07 4.45
C LEU A 56 18.48 -4.83 5.00
N ALA A 57 18.90 -3.94 4.10
CA ALA A 57 19.45 -2.63 4.42
C ALA A 57 18.71 -1.55 3.63
N ARG A 58 18.50 -0.39 4.24
CA ARG A 58 17.98 0.82 3.59
C ARG A 58 19.01 1.94 3.80
N ASP A 59 19.36 2.66 2.74
CA ASP A 59 20.41 3.71 2.77
C ASP A 59 21.76 3.24 3.36
N GLY A 60 22.04 1.93 3.25
CA GLY A 60 23.24 1.32 3.82
C GLY A 60 23.15 1.01 5.32
N GLU A 61 22.06 1.33 5.98
CA GLU A 61 21.80 0.96 7.37
C GLU A 61 21.09 -0.38 7.47
N PHE A 62 21.50 -1.19 8.46
CA PHE A 62 20.90 -2.49 8.72
C PHE A 62 19.46 -2.34 9.23
N VAL A 63 18.53 -3.02 8.60
CA VAL A 63 17.12 -3.09 9.02
C VAL A 63 16.82 -4.41 9.72
N THR A 64 16.98 -5.51 9.02
CA THR A 64 16.70 -6.86 9.58
C THR A 64 17.49 -7.94 8.85
N ALA A 65 17.52 -9.15 9.43
CA ALA A 65 18.08 -10.33 8.80
C ALA A 65 17.15 -11.52 8.99
N VAL A 66 16.96 -12.33 7.95
CA VAL A 66 16.07 -13.48 7.91
C VAL A 66 16.72 -14.63 7.15
N THR A 67 16.18 -15.83 7.28
CA THR A 67 16.56 -16.96 6.43
C THR A 67 15.88 -16.86 5.07
N VAL A 68 16.50 -17.43 4.04
CA VAL A 68 15.90 -17.47 2.69
C VAL A 68 14.59 -18.27 2.67
N ASP A 69 14.49 -19.32 3.50
CA ASP A 69 13.27 -20.13 3.64
C ASP A 69 12.06 -19.33 4.21
N GLU A 70 12.34 -18.26 4.96
CA GLU A 70 11.30 -17.32 5.42
C GLU A 70 10.82 -16.36 4.33
N LEU A 71 11.64 -16.14 3.30
CA LEU A 71 11.31 -15.28 2.16
C LEU A 71 10.60 -16.03 1.03
N LEU A 72 11.00 -17.30 0.81
CA LEU A 72 10.46 -18.17 -0.24
C LEU A 72 9.87 -19.43 0.41
N PRO A 73 8.60 -19.43 0.84
CA PRO A 73 7.97 -20.61 1.41
C PRO A 73 7.91 -21.74 0.37
N ARG A 74 8.79 -22.74 0.50
CA ARG A 74 8.81 -23.93 -0.36
C ARG A 74 7.71 -24.88 0.05
N PRO A 75 6.82 -25.34 -0.86
CA PRO A 75 5.86 -26.37 -0.54
C PRO A 75 6.60 -27.68 -0.25
N GLY A 76 6.77 -28.04 1.03
CA GLY A 76 7.34 -29.33 1.47
C GLY A 76 8.53 -29.26 2.43
N GLY A 77 8.91 -28.11 2.95
CA GLY A 77 9.90 -28.02 4.02
C GLY A 77 9.28 -28.39 5.37
N ASP A 78 9.36 -29.66 5.78
CA ASP A 78 9.12 -30.07 7.14
C ASP A 78 10.10 -29.33 8.06
N GLY A 79 9.57 -28.41 8.85
CA GLY A 79 10.32 -27.77 9.92
C GLY A 79 10.87 -28.85 10.86
N ALA A 80 12.15 -29.16 10.73
CA ALA A 80 12.88 -30.01 11.66
C ALA A 80 12.84 -29.37 13.05
N ARG A 81 11.82 -29.72 13.83
CA ARG A 81 11.76 -29.45 15.25
C ARG A 81 12.92 -30.19 15.90
N SER A 82 13.90 -29.45 16.33
CA SER A 82 14.89 -29.96 17.30
C SER A 82 14.15 -30.39 18.56
N SER A 83 13.93 -31.70 18.69
CA SER A 83 13.37 -32.34 19.89
C SER A 83 14.41 -32.31 20.98
N GLY A 84 14.36 -31.30 21.83
CA GLY A 84 14.98 -31.34 23.14
C GLY A 84 14.00 -31.98 24.11
N ASP A 85 14.34 -33.19 24.57
CA ASP A 85 13.62 -33.95 25.58
C ASP A 85 13.18 -33.12 26.79
N ARG A 86 11.88 -33.16 27.11
CA ARG A 86 11.38 -33.10 28.51
C ARG A 86 10.13 -33.96 28.64
N GLU A 87 10.32 -35.07 29.31
CA GLU A 87 9.26 -35.90 29.89
C GLU A 87 8.48 -35.14 30.97
N GLY A 88 7.17 -35.33 30.99
CA GLY A 88 6.37 -35.38 32.21
C GLY A 88 5.30 -34.33 32.40
N ALA A 89 4.08 -34.77 32.27
CA ALA A 89 2.95 -34.67 33.19
C ALA A 89 1.62 -34.32 32.53
N ALA A 90 0.63 -35.10 32.92
CA ALA A 90 -0.71 -35.36 32.46
C ALA A 90 -1.73 -34.19 32.44
N ALA A 91 -2.66 -34.35 31.49
CA ALA A 91 -4.12 -34.14 31.51
C ALA A 91 -4.73 -32.84 32.06
N ASP A 92 -5.49 -32.15 31.24
CA ASP A 92 -6.91 -31.88 31.47
C ASP A 92 -7.62 -31.52 30.15
N ASP A 93 -8.85 -32.05 29.98
CA ASP A 93 -9.75 -31.91 28.85
C ASP A 93 -10.49 -30.58 28.89
N GLY A 94 -10.56 -29.86 27.72
CA GLY A 94 -11.51 -28.81 27.48
C GLY A 94 -11.60 -28.46 25.97
N PRO A 95 -12.79 -28.47 25.32
CA PRO A 95 -12.92 -28.22 23.90
C PRO A 95 -12.92 -26.68 23.60
N GLY A 96 -11.79 -26.19 23.17
CA GLY A 96 -11.63 -24.83 22.67
C GLY A 96 -11.47 -24.86 21.16
N ALA A 97 -12.34 -24.14 20.46
CA ALA A 97 -12.35 -23.95 19.02
C ALA A 97 -10.98 -23.51 18.50
N GLU A 98 -10.35 -24.34 17.70
CA GLU A 98 -9.17 -23.98 16.93
C GLU A 98 -9.56 -23.03 15.81
N VAL A 99 -9.41 -21.72 16.04
CA VAL A 99 -9.29 -20.74 14.98
C VAL A 99 -7.93 -20.98 14.33
N GLY A 100 -7.94 -21.48 13.09
CA GLY A 100 -6.74 -21.74 12.31
C GLY A 100 -5.93 -20.46 12.14
N THR A 101 -4.89 -20.33 12.94
CA THR A 101 -3.81 -19.38 12.69
C THR A 101 -3.00 -19.90 11.51
N GLY A 102 -3.38 -19.48 10.29
CA GLY A 102 -2.48 -19.54 9.14
C GLY A 102 -1.23 -18.76 9.52
N GLU A 103 -0.18 -19.49 9.79
CA GLU A 103 1.14 -18.99 10.13
C GLU A 103 1.64 -18.14 8.94
N ARG A 104 1.69 -16.83 9.13
CA ARG A 104 2.18 -15.86 8.15
C ARG A 104 3.70 -15.96 8.08
N VAL A 105 4.18 -16.87 7.24
CA VAL A 105 5.59 -17.07 6.94
C VAL A 105 6.03 -15.89 6.04
N GLY A 106 7.10 -15.20 6.38
CA GLY A 106 7.67 -14.10 5.59
C GLY A 106 7.40 -12.68 6.10
N ARG A 107 6.62 -12.50 7.18
CA ARG A 107 6.26 -11.19 7.75
C ARG A 107 7.41 -10.28 8.18
N PRO A 108 8.52 -10.76 8.82
CA PRO A 108 9.49 -9.83 9.38
C PRO A 108 10.20 -8.93 8.36
N VAL A 109 10.36 -9.39 7.11
CA VAL A 109 10.98 -8.56 6.05
C VAL A 109 9.95 -7.67 5.39
N LEU A 110 8.74 -8.17 5.19
CA LEU A 110 7.65 -7.43 4.56
C LEU A 110 7.14 -6.29 5.44
N ASP A 111 7.13 -6.50 6.78
CA ASP A 111 6.76 -5.47 7.75
C ASP A 111 7.77 -4.30 7.80
N HIS A 112 8.98 -4.49 7.28
CA HIS A 112 10.01 -3.44 7.15
C HIS A 112 10.08 -2.84 5.73
N LEU A 113 9.27 -3.34 4.80
CA LEU A 113 9.04 -2.76 3.49
C LEU A 113 7.68 -2.06 3.49
N ASP A 114 7.53 -1.06 4.39
CA ASP A 114 6.30 -0.29 4.60
C ASP A 114 5.87 0.47 3.32
N GLU A 115 6.82 0.64 2.41
CA GLU A 115 6.60 1.18 1.07
C GLU A 115 6.96 0.13 0.02
N THR A 116 6.00 -0.21 -0.81
CA THR A 116 6.19 -1.15 -1.92
C THR A 116 6.09 -0.39 -3.24
N MET A 117 7.24 -0.18 -3.89
CA MET A 117 7.28 0.40 -5.23
C MET A 117 6.84 -0.60 -6.28
N PHE A 118 6.11 -0.13 -7.27
CA PHE A 118 5.84 -0.85 -8.50
C PHE A 118 6.27 -0.02 -9.72
N THR A 119 6.81 -0.68 -10.73
CA THR A 119 7.43 -0.02 -11.88
C THR A 119 6.59 -0.07 -13.15
N SER A 120 5.53 -0.86 -13.17
CA SER A 120 4.67 -1.02 -14.34
C SER A 120 3.34 -1.68 -13.95
N TYR A 121 2.46 -0.93 -13.30
CA TYR A 121 1.08 -1.38 -13.10
C TYR A 121 0.24 -0.99 -14.30
N SER A 122 -0.57 -1.93 -14.76
CA SER A 122 -1.63 -1.65 -15.71
C SER A 122 -2.80 -0.92 -15.04
N ARG A 123 -3.71 -0.37 -15.83
CA ARG A 123 -4.95 0.20 -15.28
C ARG A 123 -5.76 -0.83 -14.47
N GLU A 124 -5.76 -2.10 -14.87
CA GLU A 124 -6.46 -3.18 -14.16
C GLU A 124 -5.83 -3.42 -12.77
N ASP A 125 -4.49 -3.40 -12.70
CA ASP A 125 -3.76 -3.55 -11.43
C ASP A 125 -4.04 -2.35 -10.50
N MET A 126 -4.07 -1.11 -11.04
CA MET A 126 -4.40 0.09 -10.29
C MET A 126 -5.82 0.04 -9.70
N VAL A 127 -6.80 -0.39 -10.50
CA VAL A 127 -8.19 -0.58 -10.03
C VAL A 127 -8.24 -1.63 -8.91
N ALA A 128 -7.60 -2.78 -9.09
CA ALA A 128 -7.58 -3.83 -8.07
C ALA A 128 -6.96 -3.34 -6.77
N ALA A 129 -5.87 -2.58 -6.89
CA ALA A 129 -5.18 -1.95 -5.79
C ALA A 129 -6.07 -0.93 -5.05
N SER A 130 -6.73 -0.04 -5.77
CA SER A 130 -7.65 0.95 -5.20
C SER A 130 -8.76 0.27 -4.40
N ARG A 131 -9.34 -0.80 -4.95
CA ARG A 131 -10.43 -1.55 -4.30
C ARG A 131 -10.02 -2.16 -2.95
N GLU A 132 -8.77 -2.52 -2.76
CA GLU A 132 -8.30 -3.04 -1.46
C GLU A 132 -8.32 -1.95 -0.38
N ILE A 133 -7.92 -0.71 -0.70
CA ILE A 133 -7.98 0.43 0.21
C ILE A 133 -9.42 0.84 0.48
N GLU A 134 -10.24 0.95 -0.56
CA GLU A 134 -11.67 1.27 -0.46
C GLU A 134 -12.42 0.25 0.41
N ASP A 135 -12.16 -1.05 0.23
CA ASP A 135 -12.76 -2.12 1.04
C ASP A 135 -12.30 -2.05 2.52
N ARG A 136 -11.06 -1.63 2.77
CA ARG A 136 -10.56 -1.39 4.12
C ARG A 136 -11.30 -0.23 4.77
N ALA A 137 -11.43 0.91 4.09
CA ALA A 137 -12.18 2.08 4.57
C ALA A 137 -13.66 1.72 4.82
N TRP A 138 -14.29 0.98 3.91
CA TRP A 138 -15.66 0.48 4.08
C TRP A 138 -15.83 -0.41 5.31
N ARG A 139 -14.88 -1.32 5.58
CA ARG A 139 -14.93 -2.23 6.75
C ARG A 139 -14.76 -1.50 8.07
N VAL A 140 -13.88 -0.50 8.13
CA VAL A 140 -13.71 0.34 9.32
C VAL A 140 -14.90 1.28 9.45
N GLY A 141 -15.30 1.96 8.38
CA GLY A 141 -16.47 2.84 8.32
C GLY A 141 -16.33 4.10 9.16
N ASP A 142 -15.11 4.60 9.33
CA ASP A 142 -14.74 5.79 10.09
C ASP A 142 -13.49 6.42 9.46
N GLY A 143 -13.28 7.72 9.58
CA GLY A 143 -12.09 8.43 9.11
C GLY A 143 -12.26 9.10 7.75
N GLU A 144 -11.15 9.32 7.03
CA GLU A 144 -11.11 10.03 5.76
C GLU A 144 -10.54 9.17 4.63
N LEU A 145 -11.23 9.15 3.48
CA LEU A 145 -10.81 8.48 2.26
C LEU A 145 -10.65 9.50 1.13
N HIS A 146 -9.46 9.59 0.56
CA HIS A 146 -9.12 10.50 -0.54
C HIS A 146 -8.78 9.71 -1.79
N ALA A 147 -9.40 10.03 -2.95
CA ALA A 147 -9.16 9.33 -4.21
C ALA A 147 -9.04 10.26 -5.42
N GLY A 148 -8.00 10.07 -6.22
CA GLY A 148 -7.74 10.82 -7.46
C GLY A 148 -8.14 10.05 -8.71
N PHE A 149 -8.95 10.69 -9.55
CA PHE A 149 -9.56 10.09 -10.75
C PHE A 149 -8.99 10.60 -12.08
N GLN A 150 -7.96 11.44 -12.03
CA GLN A 150 -7.38 12.08 -13.20
C GLN A 150 -8.37 12.99 -13.97
N THR A 151 -9.58 12.50 -14.32
CA THR A 151 -10.62 13.24 -15.07
C THR A 151 -12.01 13.04 -14.48
N LEU A 152 -12.92 14.00 -14.74
CA LEU A 152 -14.33 13.89 -14.34
C LEU A 152 -15.06 12.72 -15.02
N ASP A 153 -14.67 12.35 -16.23
CA ASP A 153 -15.26 11.19 -16.93
C ASP A 153 -14.96 9.88 -16.18
N VAL A 154 -13.74 9.74 -15.67
CA VAL A 154 -13.34 8.56 -14.86
C VAL A 154 -14.10 8.57 -13.53
N LEU A 155 -14.18 9.72 -12.84
CA LEU A 155 -14.95 9.87 -11.61
C LEU A 155 -16.43 9.52 -11.82
N THR A 156 -17.03 10.02 -12.91
CA THR A 156 -18.44 9.75 -13.22
C THR A 156 -18.70 8.25 -13.40
N GLY A 157 -17.73 7.52 -13.96
CA GLY A 157 -17.83 6.06 -14.09
C GLY A 157 -17.79 5.31 -12.76
N GLU A 158 -17.29 5.92 -11.70
CA GLU A 158 -17.15 5.34 -10.36
C GLU A 158 -18.10 5.97 -9.32
N ALA A 159 -18.92 6.96 -9.75
CA ALA A 159 -19.75 7.78 -8.87
C ALA A 159 -20.62 6.94 -7.92
N ASP A 160 -21.31 5.92 -8.43
CA ASP A 160 -22.17 5.04 -7.62
C ASP A 160 -21.39 4.31 -6.50
N THR A 161 -20.14 3.95 -6.77
CA THR A 161 -19.26 3.25 -5.80
C THR A 161 -18.86 4.21 -4.67
N TYR A 162 -18.49 5.44 -5.03
CA TYR A 162 -18.06 6.44 -4.05
C TYR A 162 -19.23 7.02 -3.27
N ASP A 163 -20.40 7.14 -3.87
CA ASP A 163 -21.62 7.52 -3.18
C ASP A 163 -22.01 6.47 -2.12
N LEU A 164 -21.89 5.17 -2.46
CA LEU A 164 -22.10 4.08 -1.51
C LEU A 164 -21.06 4.11 -0.36
N LEU A 165 -19.80 4.42 -0.62
CA LEU A 165 -18.78 4.56 0.42
C LEU A 165 -19.14 5.70 1.38
N GLY A 166 -19.58 6.84 0.86
CA GLY A 166 -19.98 8.01 1.62
C GLY A 166 -21.30 7.86 2.39
N GLU A 167 -22.11 6.82 2.13
CA GLU A 167 -23.27 6.49 2.98
C GLU A 167 -22.88 6.11 4.42
N LYS A 168 -21.59 5.86 4.69
CA LYS A 168 -21.10 5.61 6.04
C LYS A 168 -21.02 6.93 6.82
N GLU A 169 -21.86 7.09 7.84
CA GLU A 169 -22.02 8.32 8.63
C GLU A 169 -20.73 8.93 9.22
N ARG A 170 -19.66 8.15 9.32
CA ARG A 170 -18.39 8.55 9.93
C ARG A 170 -17.18 8.36 9.02
N LEU A 171 -17.40 8.09 7.75
CA LEU A 171 -16.37 8.02 6.73
C LEU A 171 -16.55 9.21 5.79
N ASP A 172 -15.65 10.18 5.89
CA ASP A 172 -15.61 11.33 4.99
C ASP A 172 -14.88 10.96 3.71
N VAL A 173 -15.55 11.06 2.57
CA VAL A 173 -15.03 10.64 1.27
C VAL A 173 -14.78 11.85 0.37
N HIS A 174 -13.57 11.94 -0.18
CA HIS A 174 -13.10 13.04 -1.03
C HIS A 174 -12.60 12.51 -2.37
N ALA A 175 -13.21 12.95 -3.45
CA ALA A 175 -12.82 12.62 -4.83
C ALA A 175 -12.18 13.84 -5.52
N TYR A 176 -11.08 13.61 -6.24
CA TYR A 176 -10.32 14.65 -6.93
C TYR A 176 -10.26 14.38 -8.43
N ALA A 177 -10.55 15.38 -9.24
CA ALA A 177 -10.46 15.30 -10.69
C ALA A 177 -9.93 16.60 -11.30
N ALA A 178 -9.21 16.49 -12.43
CA ALA A 178 -8.54 17.59 -13.08
C ALA A 178 -9.16 17.94 -14.45
N ASP A 179 -10.39 18.40 -14.47
CA ASP A 179 -11.07 18.81 -15.70
C ASP A 179 -11.85 20.10 -15.55
N GLU A 180 -12.03 20.82 -16.68
CA GLU A 180 -12.99 21.89 -16.81
C GLU A 180 -14.37 21.26 -17.14
N GLY A 181 -15.19 21.04 -16.14
CA GLY A 181 -16.54 20.51 -16.36
C GLY A 181 -17.40 20.60 -15.12
N ASP A 182 -18.66 20.27 -15.28
CA ASP A 182 -19.56 20.16 -14.15
C ASP A 182 -19.25 18.85 -13.41
N ALA A 183 -19.00 18.97 -12.11
CA ALA A 183 -18.86 17.80 -11.25
C ALA A 183 -20.14 16.95 -11.28
N PRO A 184 -20.06 15.62 -11.13
CA PRO A 184 -21.25 14.80 -10.98
C PRO A 184 -22.09 15.26 -9.77
N ASP A 185 -23.41 15.18 -9.90
CA ASP A 185 -24.33 15.45 -8.80
C ASP A 185 -24.29 14.25 -7.85
N VAL A 186 -23.68 14.43 -6.68
CA VAL A 186 -23.44 13.38 -5.69
C VAL A 186 -23.93 13.82 -4.31
N GLU A 187 -24.39 12.87 -3.48
CA GLU A 187 -25.04 13.21 -2.20
C GLU A 187 -24.13 12.94 -0.98
N HIS A 188 -23.22 11.97 -1.08
CA HIS A 188 -22.55 11.41 0.10
C HIS A 188 -21.02 11.59 0.11
N TYR A 189 -20.44 12.25 -0.88
CA TYR A 189 -19.00 12.53 -0.89
C TYR A 189 -18.69 13.91 -1.50
N ALA A 190 -17.52 14.44 -1.15
CA ALA A 190 -17.05 15.73 -1.67
C ALA A 190 -16.28 15.56 -2.97
N VAL A 191 -16.57 16.41 -3.98
CA VAL A 191 -15.84 16.43 -5.24
C VAL A 191 -15.00 17.70 -5.31
N HIS A 192 -13.68 17.52 -5.47
CA HIS A 192 -12.70 18.60 -5.63
C HIS A 192 -12.23 18.66 -7.09
N VAL A 193 -12.63 19.70 -7.79
CA VAL A 193 -12.24 19.91 -9.19
C VAL A 193 -11.16 20.99 -9.27
N GLY A 194 -10.05 20.66 -9.89
CA GLY A 194 -8.94 21.62 -10.05
C GLY A 194 -8.08 21.30 -11.26
N GLU A 195 -7.85 22.34 -12.10
CA GLU A 195 -7.00 22.24 -13.28
C GLU A 195 -5.52 22.15 -12.92
N THR A 196 -5.08 21.04 -12.33
CA THR A 196 -3.67 20.82 -12.07
C THR A 196 -3.15 19.64 -12.87
N ALA A 197 -1.97 19.80 -13.47
CA ALA A 197 -1.29 18.70 -14.14
C ALA A 197 -1.05 17.54 -13.16
N GLU A 198 -0.79 17.85 -11.88
CA GLU A 198 -0.55 16.87 -10.84
C GLU A 198 -1.73 15.90 -10.67
N ILE A 199 -2.97 16.40 -10.51
CA ILE A 199 -4.15 15.52 -10.38
C ILE A 199 -4.40 14.74 -11.68
N ARG A 200 -4.14 15.35 -12.86
CA ARG A 200 -4.33 14.70 -14.16
C ARG A 200 -3.35 13.56 -14.41
N GLU A 201 -2.13 13.69 -13.90
CA GLU A 201 -1.02 12.76 -14.16
C GLU A 201 -0.87 11.71 -13.04
N THR A 202 -1.59 11.89 -11.90
CA THR A 202 -1.50 10.96 -10.77
C THR A 202 -2.77 10.15 -10.58
N TRP A 203 -2.60 8.96 -10.07
CA TRP A 203 -3.64 8.10 -9.52
C TRP A 203 -3.32 7.87 -8.05
N PHE A 204 -4.23 8.15 -7.17
CA PHE A 204 -4.02 7.89 -5.74
C PHE A 204 -5.31 7.47 -5.04
N VAL A 205 -5.14 6.69 -3.99
CA VAL A 205 -6.14 6.42 -2.97
C VAL A 205 -5.43 6.41 -1.63
N ALA A 206 -5.89 7.21 -0.67
CA ALA A 206 -5.31 7.29 0.66
C ALA A 206 -6.41 7.22 1.72
N TYR A 207 -6.18 6.43 2.77
CA TYR A 207 -7.10 6.23 3.87
C TYR A 207 -6.39 6.43 5.21
N ASP A 208 -6.92 7.30 6.07
CA ASP A 208 -6.34 7.69 7.35
C ASP A 208 -6.45 6.65 8.47
N GLY A 209 -7.08 5.50 8.20
CA GLY A 209 -7.24 4.41 9.15
C GLY A 209 -8.38 4.55 10.14
N GLY A 210 -9.15 5.67 10.14
CA GLY A 210 -10.28 5.87 11.07
C GLY A 210 -9.88 5.81 12.53
N GLY A 211 -8.70 6.35 12.86
CA GLY A 211 -8.14 6.35 14.21
C GLY A 211 -7.29 5.12 14.57
N TYR A 212 -7.07 4.20 13.63
CA TYR A 212 -6.21 3.03 13.78
C TYR A 212 -4.95 3.18 12.93
N GLU A 213 -3.77 3.38 13.55
CA GLU A 213 -2.50 3.56 12.85
C GLU A 213 -2.16 2.40 11.88
N ASP A 214 -2.46 1.16 12.28
CA ASP A 214 -2.25 -0.05 11.48
C ASP A 214 -3.27 -0.26 10.35
N ALA A 215 -4.30 0.58 10.29
CA ALA A 215 -5.26 0.61 9.20
C ALA A 215 -4.95 1.67 8.14
N LYS A 216 -4.04 2.60 8.42
CA LYS A 216 -3.60 3.61 7.45
C LYS A 216 -2.97 2.94 6.24
N CYS A 217 -3.32 3.42 5.05
CA CYS A 217 -2.73 2.95 3.81
C CYS A 217 -2.93 3.95 2.68
N ALA A 218 -1.99 3.97 1.75
CA ALA A 218 -2.08 4.78 0.56
C ALA A 218 -1.51 4.05 -0.66
N LEU A 219 -2.08 4.36 -1.83
CA LEU A 219 -1.58 4.06 -3.15
C LEU A 219 -1.35 5.40 -3.85
N LEU A 220 -0.16 5.62 -4.39
CA LEU A 220 0.15 6.82 -5.15
C LEU A 220 0.97 6.45 -6.38
N ALA A 221 0.53 6.85 -7.57
CA ALA A 221 1.19 6.56 -8.83
C ALA A 221 1.11 7.72 -9.81
N GLU A 222 2.10 7.80 -10.69
CA GLU A 222 2.19 8.68 -11.85
C GLU A 222 1.97 7.85 -13.13
N GLU A 223 1.16 8.33 -14.04
CA GLU A 223 1.02 7.75 -15.38
C GLU A 223 2.17 8.23 -16.26
N ARG A 224 3.21 7.42 -16.42
CA ARG A 224 4.42 7.76 -17.23
C ARG A 224 4.27 7.45 -18.71
N ALA A 225 3.41 6.50 -19.05
CA ALA A 225 2.99 6.21 -20.42
C ALA A 225 1.51 5.81 -20.39
N PRO A 226 0.77 5.93 -21.51
CA PRO A 226 -0.66 5.63 -21.53
C PRO A 226 -1.00 4.23 -20.96
N GLY A 227 -1.66 4.20 -19.81
CA GLY A 227 -2.02 2.98 -19.10
C GLY A 227 -0.89 2.28 -18.35
N GLU A 228 0.29 2.90 -18.22
CA GLU A 228 1.42 2.40 -17.45
C GLU A 228 1.68 3.30 -16.25
N PHE A 229 1.47 2.77 -15.06
CA PHE A 229 1.58 3.49 -13.80
C PHE A 229 2.85 3.10 -13.06
N TYR A 230 3.53 4.10 -12.55
CA TYR A 230 4.71 3.99 -11.71
C TYR A 230 4.42 4.65 -10.36
N GLY A 231 4.63 3.93 -9.27
CA GLY A 231 4.27 4.46 -7.97
C GLY A 231 4.56 3.50 -6.83
N PHE A 232 3.88 3.70 -5.71
CA PHE A 232 4.09 2.90 -4.51
C PHE A 232 2.80 2.72 -3.70
N TRP A 233 2.80 1.66 -2.89
CA TRP A 233 1.93 1.47 -1.75
C TRP A 233 2.65 1.92 -0.49
N SER A 234 1.95 2.53 0.44
CA SER A 234 2.47 2.81 1.76
C SER A 234 1.50 2.36 2.84
N TYR A 235 2.04 1.75 3.87
CA TYR A 235 1.38 1.48 5.15
C TYR A 235 2.07 2.25 6.28
N ASP A 236 3.05 3.10 5.94
CA ASP A 236 3.69 4.00 6.88
C ASP A 236 2.76 5.14 7.24
N PRO A 237 2.37 5.29 8.53
CA PRO A 237 1.45 6.32 8.97
C PRO A 237 1.90 7.74 8.63
N GLU A 238 3.20 8.05 8.71
CA GLU A 238 3.73 9.39 8.44
C GLU A 238 3.59 9.73 6.95
N THR A 239 3.83 8.78 6.06
CA THR A 239 3.64 8.94 4.60
C THR A 239 2.16 9.12 4.25
N VAL A 240 1.27 8.33 4.85
CA VAL A 240 -0.18 8.44 4.61
C VAL A 240 -0.72 9.79 5.08
N ASP A 241 -0.37 10.22 6.31
CA ASP A 241 -0.77 11.51 6.86
C ASP A 241 -0.25 12.65 5.99
N TYR A 242 1.00 12.57 5.52
CA TYR A 242 1.55 13.58 4.62
C TYR A 242 0.73 13.71 3.31
N ILE A 243 0.33 12.59 2.70
CA ILE A 243 -0.48 12.61 1.46
C ILE A 243 -1.83 13.28 1.73
N ILE A 244 -2.52 12.90 2.81
CA ILE A 244 -3.85 13.42 3.16
C ILE A 244 -3.77 14.92 3.51
N ASP A 245 -2.82 15.32 4.35
CA ASP A 245 -2.59 16.74 4.69
C ASP A 245 -2.31 17.57 3.44
N TYR A 246 -1.44 17.08 2.56
CA TYR A 246 -1.11 17.76 1.31
C TYR A 246 -2.35 17.96 0.41
N LEU A 247 -3.18 16.91 0.24
CA LEU A 247 -4.40 16.96 -0.56
C LEU A 247 -5.40 17.97 0.02
N THR A 248 -5.61 17.91 1.33
CA THR A 248 -6.55 18.77 2.06
C THR A 248 -6.11 20.24 2.01
N GLU A 249 -4.83 20.54 2.28
CA GLU A 249 -4.31 21.90 2.26
C GLU A 249 -4.34 22.52 0.85
N ARG A 250 -4.03 21.72 -0.17
CA ARG A 250 -3.88 22.25 -1.52
C ARG A 250 -5.17 22.27 -2.32
N TYR A 251 -6.05 21.31 -2.13
CA TYR A 251 -7.25 21.11 -2.95
C TYR A 251 -8.55 21.16 -2.16
N GLY A 252 -8.52 21.04 -0.83
CA GLY A 252 -9.73 21.04 0.03
C GLY A 252 -10.51 22.36 0.04
N GLY A 253 -9.95 23.47 -0.45
CA GLY A 253 -10.61 24.77 -0.54
C GLY A 253 -11.47 25.00 -1.79
N SER A 254 -11.62 24.03 -2.67
CA SER A 254 -12.37 24.13 -3.95
C SER A 254 -13.78 23.55 -3.86
N GLU A 255 -14.43 23.58 -2.70
CA GLU A 255 -15.86 23.28 -2.61
C GLU A 255 -16.64 24.28 -3.47
N GLN A 256 -17.31 23.78 -4.50
CA GLN A 256 -18.25 24.58 -5.30
C GLN A 256 -19.49 24.87 -4.45
N THR A 257 -19.42 25.96 -3.68
CA THR A 257 -20.60 26.48 -2.97
C THR A 257 -21.54 27.02 -4.03
N ASP A 258 -22.60 26.26 -4.30
CA ASP A 258 -23.76 26.76 -5.04
C ASP A 258 -24.44 27.86 -4.20
N GLU A 259 -23.97 29.12 -4.33
CA GLU A 259 -24.70 30.28 -3.85
C GLU A 259 -25.95 30.45 -4.74
N GLY A 260 -27.00 29.72 -4.41
CA GLY A 260 -28.34 29.99 -4.88
C GLY A 260 -28.72 31.44 -4.60
N GLY A 261 -28.44 32.32 -5.58
CA GLY A 261 -28.84 33.70 -5.60
C GLY A 261 -30.34 33.82 -5.63
N GLU A 262 -30.95 33.91 -4.47
CA GLU A 262 -32.32 34.36 -4.29
C GLU A 262 -32.38 35.87 -4.59
N THR A 263 -32.79 36.20 -5.83
CA THR A 263 -33.11 37.59 -6.20
C THR A 263 -34.62 37.80 -6.05
N VAL A 264 -34.94 38.60 -5.07
CA VAL A 264 -36.31 39.17 -4.84
C VAL A 264 -36.67 40.17 -5.96
#